data_0f8d2f87e21c17127115b5b268c437bf
#
_entry.id   0f8d2f87e21c17127115b5b268c437bf
#
_cell.length_a   1.000
_cell.length_b   1.000
_cell.length_c   1.000
_cell.angle_alpha   90.00
_cell.angle_beta   90.00
_cell.angle_gamma   90.00
#
_symmetry.space_group_name_H-M   'P 1'
#
loop_
_entity.id
_entity.type
_entity.pdbx_description
1 polymer ?
#
loop_
_entity_poly.entity_id
_entity_poly.type
_entity_poly.pdbx_seq_one_letter_code
_entity_poly.pdbx_strand_id
1 'polypeptide(L)'
;MQELLYTSVPRGLKPGSRGFSTVLSTQGMVAPLAAALEALSGYRPVFPIGHARVAENPVVYSHLKLQVAGKSWYVLSRVADYGLDYSQRTNKLAHHLVLDKSELPAAGPASLLLASGIMRESWEGDPKIVPAKSMSKQPIAPSGMCQAWKEMTGDAGWAGVLAESFLKDANRPVILLFEPGQDLRPLIDESLSLLPAERRWDVTFSTYFTGSSQGITCLWRGIVLGSKEATESLRFVNALRIDLTSTDIGRAEGGELVDAARKGIRLTARPTLSPKQTASREQPEPRVVVKDNAGEPAVARTSYEEADTETRAAPLASHAPSQAPPRLTRSAFKFANARRQTDEKEPVVRSPSIRRFIFPILIVLVLGSSAIAIKWQWPNL
;
A
#
# COMPACT_ATOMS: atom_id res chain seq x y z
N MET A 1 -14.85 9.40 6.58
CA MET A 1 -13.76 8.44 6.82
C MET A 1 -14.18 7.39 7.85
N GLN A 2 -13.94 6.12 7.55
CA GLN A 2 -14.14 4.99 8.47
C GLN A 2 -12.79 4.45 8.94
N GLU A 3 -12.74 3.79 10.09
CA GLU A 3 -11.54 3.14 10.61
C GLU A 3 -11.81 1.72 11.12
N LEU A 4 -10.83 0.83 10.98
CA LEU A 4 -10.84 -0.52 11.53
C LEU A 4 -9.46 -0.81 12.15
N LEU A 5 -9.45 -1.37 13.36
CA LEU A 5 -8.25 -1.83 14.04
C LEU A 5 -8.33 -3.33 14.29
N TYR A 6 -7.23 -4.04 13.98
CA TYR A 6 -7.17 -5.50 14.02
C TYR A 6 -5.87 -5.96 14.69
N THR A 7 -6.00 -6.77 15.73
CA THR A 7 -4.87 -7.31 16.51
C THR A 7 -5.29 -8.56 17.28
N SER A 8 -4.35 -9.25 17.93
CA SER A 8 -4.66 -10.40 18.77
C SER A 8 -5.02 -9.98 20.19
N VAL A 9 -6.22 -10.34 20.62
CA VAL A 9 -6.80 -9.98 21.92
C VAL A 9 -7.56 -11.15 22.54
N PRO A 10 -7.72 -11.19 23.88
CA PRO A 10 -8.54 -12.22 24.54
C PRO A 10 -10.03 -12.11 24.21
N ARG A 11 -10.50 -10.91 23.85
CA ARG A 11 -11.89 -10.63 23.44
C ARG A 11 -11.88 -9.59 22.31
N GLY A 12 -12.41 -9.97 21.15
CA GLY A 12 -12.60 -9.05 20.02
C GLY A 12 -13.97 -8.39 20.02
N LEU A 13 -14.24 -7.56 18.99
CA LEU A 13 -15.47 -6.78 18.84
C LEU A 13 -16.71 -7.67 18.65
N LYS A 14 -16.59 -8.74 17.87
CA LYS A 14 -17.67 -9.72 17.69
C LYS A 14 -17.78 -10.61 18.93
N PRO A 15 -19.00 -10.85 19.46
CA PRO A 15 -19.19 -11.77 20.59
C PRO A 15 -18.53 -13.14 20.33
N GLY A 16 -17.78 -13.65 21.30
CA GLY A 16 -17.09 -14.92 21.22
C GLY A 16 -15.80 -14.94 20.39
N SER A 17 -15.43 -13.83 19.72
CA SER A 17 -14.16 -13.75 19.01
C SER A 17 -12.98 -13.54 19.95
N ARG A 18 -11.88 -14.24 19.68
CA ARG A 18 -10.60 -14.17 20.42
C ARG A 18 -9.43 -14.43 19.47
N GLY A 19 -8.23 -14.06 19.87
CA GLY A 19 -7.05 -14.09 19.01
C GLY A 19 -7.09 -12.91 18.04
N PHE A 20 -6.60 -13.09 16.83
CA PHE A 20 -6.66 -12.05 15.82
C PHE A 20 -8.10 -11.67 15.50
N SER A 21 -8.48 -10.47 15.89
CA SER A 21 -9.87 -9.97 15.81
C SER A 21 -9.89 -8.47 15.61
N THR A 22 -10.98 -7.97 15.03
CA THR A 22 -11.28 -6.54 15.03
C THR A 22 -11.55 -6.08 16.46
N VAL A 23 -10.87 -5.04 16.89
CA VAL A 23 -11.01 -4.42 18.23
C VAL A 23 -11.64 -3.04 18.16
N LEU A 24 -11.60 -2.40 17.00
CA LEU A 24 -12.28 -1.14 16.75
C LEU A 24 -12.82 -1.14 15.34
N SER A 25 -14.06 -0.68 15.17
CA SER A 25 -14.66 -0.47 13.87
C SER A 25 -15.56 0.76 13.89
N THR A 26 -15.65 1.44 12.76
CA THR A 26 -16.60 2.55 12.61
C THR A 26 -18.04 2.01 12.53
N GLN A 27 -18.95 2.71 13.19
CA GLN A 27 -20.39 2.43 13.13
C GLN A 27 -20.88 2.44 11.68
N GLY A 28 -21.64 1.39 11.29
CA GLY A 28 -22.18 1.26 9.94
C GLY A 28 -21.17 0.74 8.91
N MET A 29 -19.97 0.32 9.29
CA MET A 29 -19.06 -0.38 8.37
C MET A 29 -19.70 -1.69 7.90
N VAL A 30 -19.86 -1.86 6.58
CA VAL A 30 -20.47 -3.06 6.02
C VAL A 30 -19.58 -4.29 6.18
N ALA A 31 -20.19 -5.44 6.50
CA ALA A 31 -19.44 -6.66 6.80
C ALA A 31 -18.45 -7.11 5.71
N PRO A 32 -18.75 -7.03 4.40
CA PRO A 32 -17.78 -7.36 3.35
C PRO A 32 -16.54 -6.45 3.36
N LEU A 33 -16.71 -5.15 3.69
CA LEU A 33 -15.59 -4.23 3.81
C LEU A 33 -14.72 -4.57 5.02
N ALA A 34 -15.32 -4.81 6.18
CA ALA A 34 -14.59 -5.24 7.37
C ALA A 34 -13.77 -6.52 7.10
N ALA A 35 -14.38 -7.53 6.45
CA ALA A 35 -13.68 -8.76 6.09
C ALA A 35 -12.51 -8.53 5.12
N ALA A 36 -12.67 -7.63 4.15
CA ALA A 36 -11.58 -7.25 3.24
C ALA A 36 -10.42 -6.57 3.98
N LEU A 37 -10.72 -5.69 4.95
CA LEU A 37 -9.70 -5.03 5.78
C LEU A 37 -8.99 -6.02 6.72
N GLU A 38 -9.73 -6.96 7.33
CA GLU A 38 -9.15 -8.04 8.12
C GLU A 38 -8.18 -8.90 7.27
N ALA A 39 -8.52 -9.18 6.00
CA ALA A 39 -7.65 -9.88 5.06
C ALA A 39 -6.39 -9.08 4.69
N LEU A 40 -6.46 -7.74 4.66
CA LEU A 40 -5.30 -6.86 4.43
C LEU A 40 -4.37 -6.76 5.65
N SER A 41 -4.78 -7.24 6.81
CA SER A 41 -4.00 -7.17 8.05
C SER A 41 -2.87 -8.21 8.13
N GLY A 42 -2.51 -8.87 7.02
CA GLY A 42 -1.38 -9.78 6.94
C GLY A 42 -0.06 -9.07 7.25
N TYR A 43 0.81 -9.71 8.06
CA TYR A 43 2.15 -9.19 8.36
C TYR A 43 3.14 -10.35 8.46
N ARG A 44 4.34 -10.14 7.92
CA ARG A 44 5.44 -11.09 8.01
C ARG A 44 6.68 -10.33 8.51
N PRO A 45 7.15 -10.57 9.74
CA PRO A 45 8.38 -9.95 10.23
C PRO A 45 9.58 -10.47 9.43
N VAL A 46 10.58 -9.62 9.21
CA VAL A 46 11.88 -10.02 8.66
C VAL A 46 12.72 -10.67 9.75
N PHE A 47 12.71 -10.08 10.93
CA PHE A 47 13.44 -10.58 12.09
C PHE A 47 12.47 -11.14 13.13
N PRO A 48 12.70 -12.37 13.64
CA PRO A 48 11.85 -12.94 14.68
C PRO A 48 12.02 -12.22 16.01
N ILE A 49 11.05 -12.39 16.90
CA ILE A 49 11.13 -11.86 18.27
C ILE A 49 12.40 -12.39 18.95
N GLY A 50 13.11 -11.50 19.65
CA GLY A 50 14.40 -11.79 20.30
C GLY A 50 15.62 -11.63 19.41
N HIS A 51 15.44 -11.40 18.11
CA HIS A 51 16.56 -11.04 17.24
C HIS A 51 17.07 -9.63 17.53
N ALA A 52 18.40 -9.40 17.46
CA ALA A 52 19.01 -8.10 17.76
C ALA A 52 18.46 -6.95 16.88
N ARG A 53 18.05 -7.26 15.65
CA ARG A 53 17.50 -6.29 14.68
C ARG A 53 15.97 -6.28 14.63
N VAL A 54 15.27 -6.80 15.63
CA VAL A 54 13.80 -6.87 15.64
C VAL A 54 13.15 -5.49 15.50
N ALA A 55 13.79 -4.44 16.03
CA ALA A 55 13.33 -3.06 15.91
C ALA A 55 13.38 -2.51 14.47
N GLU A 56 14.12 -3.16 13.58
CA GLU A 56 14.22 -2.80 12.16
C GLU A 56 13.15 -3.49 11.29
N ASN A 57 12.28 -4.30 11.90
CA ASN A 57 11.17 -4.90 11.17
C ASN A 57 10.35 -3.81 10.46
N PRO A 58 10.14 -3.92 9.13
CA PRO A 58 9.46 -2.87 8.39
C PRO A 58 8.03 -2.68 8.86
N VAL A 59 7.62 -1.43 9.06
CA VAL A 59 6.20 -1.09 9.19
C VAL A 59 5.62 -0.98 7.78
N VAL A 60 4.55 -1.72 7.52
CA VAL A 60 3.82 -1.65 6.25
C VAL A 60 2.93 -0.43 6.26
N TYR A 61 3.22 0.55 5.44
CA TYR A 61 2.29 1.61 5.07
C TYR A 61 1.82 1.40 3.65
N SER A 62 0.52 1.41 3.42
CA SER A 62 -0.01 1.18 2.08
C SER A 62 -1.22 2.04 1.74
N HIS A 63 -1.36 2.33 0.46
CA HIS A 63 -2.58 2.82 -0.16
C HIS A 63 -3.04 1.82 -1.20
N LEU A 64 -4.25 1.31 -1.03
CA LEU A 64 -4.87 0.33 -1.93
C LEU A 64 -6.28 0.76 -2.30
N LYS A 65 -6.74 0.33 -3.46
CA LYS A 65 -8.14 0.51 -3.91
C LYS A 65 -8.86 -0.82 -3.78
N LEU A 66 -10.00 -0.83 -3.10
CA LEU A 66 -10.84 -2.01 -2.95
C LEU A 66 -12.16 -1.80 -3.69
N GLN A 67 -12.60 -2.85 -4.37
CA GLN A 67 -13.96 -2.94 -4.92
C GLN A 67 -14.78 -3.85 -4.00
N VAL A 68 -15.67 -3.27 -3.22
CA VAL A 68 -16.50 -4.01 -2.26
C VAL A 68 -17.96 -3.56 -2.37
N ALA A 69 -18.86 -4.51 -2.54
CA ALA A 69 -20.31 -4.27 -2.68
C ALA A 69 -20.65 -3.23 -3.76
N GLY A 70 -19.98 -3.31 -4.93
CA GLY A 70 -20.20 -2.40 -6.06
C GLY A 70 -19.63 -0.99 -5.88
N LYS A 71 -18.91 -0.73 -4.80
CA LYS A 71 -18.31 0.58 -4.49
C LYS A 71 -16.79 0.51 -4.42
N SER A 72 -16.12 1.56 -4.93
CA SER A 72 -14.68 1.75 -4.81
C SER A 72 -14.34 2.44 -3.49
N TRP A 73 -13.41 1.85 -2.74
CA TRP A 73 -12.91 2.38 -1.48
C TRP A 73 -11.40 2.64 -1.58
N TYR A 74 -10.96 3.73 -0.98
CA TYR A 74 -9.55 4.10 -0.87
C TYR A 74 -9.08 3.78 0.55
N VAL A 75 -8.16 2.85 0.66
CA VAL A 75 -7.72 2.31 1.95
C VAL A 75 -6.29 2.73 2.23
N LEU A 76 -6.08 3.40 3.35
CA LEU A 76 -4.77 3.63 3.94
C LEU A 76 -4.57 2.63 5.07
N SER A 77 -3.44 1.95 5.08
CA SER A 77 -3.15 0.94 6.09
C SER A 77 -1.80 1.16 6.74
N ARG A 78 -1.74 0.90 8.04
CA ARG A 78 -0.51 0.68 8.79
C ARG A 78 -0.59 -0.71 9.42
N VAL A 79 0.37 -1.58 9.10
CA VAL A 79 0.49 -2.91 9.73
C VAL A 79 1.91 -3.09 10.23
N ALA A 80 2.06 -3.44 11.49
CA ALA A 80 3.36 -3.57 12.14
C ALA A 80 3.41 -4.78 13.06
N ASP A 81 4.64 -5.22 13.36
CA ASP A 81 4.91 -6.09 14.49
C ASP A 81 4.40 -5.42 15.79
N TYR A 82 3.74 -6.20 16.63
CA TYR A 82 3.20 -5.76 17.90
C TYR A 82 3.60 -6.69 19.06
N GLY A 83 4.79 -7.26 18.97
CA GLY A 83 5.40 -8.10 19.99
C GLY A 83 4.67 -9.43 20.20
N LEU A 84 4.41 -9.77 21.45
CA LEU A 84 3.68 -10.98 21.85
C LEU A 84 2.24 -10.64 22.27
N ASP A 85 1.32 -11.53 21.93
CA ASP A 85 -0.07 -11.44 22.40
C ASP A 85 -0.23 -12.00 23.84
N TYR A 86 -1.46 -11.93 24.34
CA TYR A 86 -1.83 -12.43 25.67
C TYR A 86 -1.55 -13.95 25.87
N SER A 87 -1.36 -14.70 24.79
CA SER A 87 -1.03 -16.13 24.80
C SER A 87 0.43 -16.43 24.43
N GLN A 88 1.30 -15.41 24.48
CA GLN A 88 2.74 -15.48 24.19
C GLN A 88 3.06 -15.90 22.74
N ARG A 89 2.17 -15.57 21.79
CA ARG A 89 2.40 -15.76 20.35
C ARG A 89 2.72 -14.43 19.70
N THR A 90 3.40 -14.46 18.56
CA THR A 90 3.67 -13.27 17.75
C THR A 90 2.37 -12.52 17.44
N ASN A 91 2.40 -11.21 17.63
CA ASN A 91 1.28 -10.33 17.40
C ASN A 91 1.59 -9.30 16.33
N LYS A 92 0.55 -8.71 15.79
CA LYS A 92 0.58 -7.57 14.85
C LYS A 92 -0.54 -6.61 15.17
N LEU A 93 -0.30 -5.34 14.87
CA LEU A 93 -1.35 -4.32 14.91
C LEU A 93 -1.56 -3.78 13.50
N ALA A 94 -2.78 -3.91 13.02
CA ALA A 94 -3.20 -3.32 11.76
C ALA A 94 -4.25 -2.23 11.99
N HIS A 95 -4.01 -1.06 11.43
CA HIS A 95 -4.95 0.06 11.41
C HIS A 95 -5.25 0.42 9.97
N HIS A 96 -6.52 0.43 9.63
CA HIS A 96 -7.04 0.78 8.31
C HIS A 96 -7.93 2.01 8.40
N LEU A 97 -7.67 2.98 7.54
CA LEU A 97 -8.54 4.12 7.28
C LEU A 97 -9.16 3.96 5.91
N VAL A 98 -10.46 4.12 5.82
CA VAL A 98 -11.24 3.94 4.59
C VAL A 98 -11.89 5.25 4.21
N LEU A 99 -11.62 5.71 3.00
CA LEU A 99 -12.12 6.95 2.45
C LEU A 99 -13.04 6.69 1.25
N ASP A 100 -14.05 7.51 1.13
CA ASP A 100 -14.84 7.66 -0.08
C ASP A 100 -14.11 8.59 -1.07
N LYS A 101 -14.43 8.52 -2.34
CA LYS A 101 -13.85 9.40 -3.37
C LYS A 101 -14.03 10.89 -3.06
N SER A 102 -15.13 11.27 -2.44
CA SER A 102 -15.42 12.65 -2.03
C SER A 102 -14.59 13.15 -0.84
N GLU A 103 -13.95 12.24 -0.11
CA GLU A 103 -13.16 12.54 1.09
C GLU A 103 -11.65 12.66 0.80
N LEU A 104 -11.21 12.45 -0.46
CA LEU A 104 -9.80 12.39 -0.82
C LEU A 104 -9.13 13.76 -0.78
N PRO A 105 -8.13 13.99 0.10
CA PRO A 105 -7.40 15.26 0.11
C PRO A 105 -6.47 15.38 -1.10
N ALA A 106 -6.29 16.60 -1.58
CA ALA A 106 -5.39 16.91 -2.71
C ALA A 106 -3.91 16.60 -2.41
N ALA A 107 -3.53 16.55 -1.13
CA ALA A 107 -2.17 16.19 -0.71
C ALA A 107 -1.75 14.78 -1.16
N GLY A 108 -2.70 13.87 -1.28
CA GLY A 108 -2.45 12.49 -1.69
C GLY A 108 -2.30 11.50 -0.53
N PRO A 109 -2.24 10.19 -0.83
CA PRO A 109 -2.27 9.14 0.19
C PRO A 109 -1.01 9.08 1.05
N ALA A 110 0.18 9.26 0.48
CA ALA A 110 1.44 9.17 1.23
C ALA A 110 1.61 10.33 2.20
N SER A 111 1.22 11.53 1.82
CA SER A 111 1.22 12.70 2.70
C SER A 111 0.35 12.49 3.95
N LEU A 112 -0.80 11.81 3.81
CA LEU A 112 -1.62 11.44 4.96
C LEU A 112 -0.92 10.41 5.86
N LEU A 113 -0.25 9.43 5.28
CA LEU A 113 0.48 8.39 6.04
C LEU A 113 1.73 8.94 6.75
N LEU A 114 2.26 10.08 6.30
CA LEU A 114 3.33 10.82 6.97
C LEU A 114 2.81 11.70 8.10
N ALA A 115 1.54 12.11 8.05
CA ALA A 115 0.98 13.01 9.05
C ALA A 115 0.94 12.34 10.42
N SER A 116 1.52 13.01 11.42
CA SER A 116 1.56 12.53 12.79
C SER A 116 0.16 12.29 13.36
N GLY A 117 -0.01 11.15 14.03
CA GLY A 117 -1.24 10.81 14.75
C GLY A 117 -2.42 10.35 13.89
N ILE A 118 -2.28 10.29 12.55
CA ILE A 118 -3.38 9.79 11.71
C ILE A 118 -3.53 8.28 11.83
N MET A 119 -2.42 7.56 11.92
CA MET A 119 -2.39 6.11 12.08
C MET A 119 -2.11 5.74 13.55
N ARG A 120 -2.87 4.77 14.06
CA ARG A 120 -2.65 4.27 15.43
C ARG A 120 -1.44 3.33 15.46
N GLU A 121 -0.62 3.47 16.49
CA GLU A 121 0.57 2.68 16.72
C GLU A 121 0.42 1.70 17.89
N SER A 122 -0.61 1.90 18.70
CA SER A 122 -0.96 1.04 19.84
C SER A 122 -2.46 0.86 19.96
N TRP A 123 -2.85 -0.17 20.69
CA TRP A 123 -4.21 -0.43 21.10
C TRP A 123 -4.25 -0.83 22.57
N GLU A 124 -5.10 -0.15 23.32
CA GLU A 124 -5.39 -0.46 24.71
C GLU A 124 -6.89 -0.32 24.98
N GLY A 125 -7.38 -1.10 25.91
CA GLY A 125 -8.76 -1.07 26.38
C GLY A 125 -9.68 -2.08 25.70
N ASP A 126 -10.98 -1.90 25.94
CA ASP A 126 -12.03 -2.78 25.44
C ASP A 126 -12.36 -2.54 23.97
N PRO A 127 -12.75 -3.59 23.23
CA PRO A 127 -13.24 -3.47 21.86
C PRO A 127 -14.44 -2.53 21.79
N LYS A 128 -14.46 -1.65 20.77
CA LYS A 128 -15.51 -0.62 20.64
C LYS A 128 -15.85 -0.26 19.22
N ILE A 129 -17.09 0.17 19.04
CA ILE A 129 -17.58 0.82 17.82
C ILE A 129 -17.48 2.32 18.02
N VAL A 130 -16.99 3.04 17.01
CA VAL A 130 -16.80 4.50 17.06
C VAL A 130 -17.59 5.18 15.93
N PRO A 131 -18.00 6.44 16.09
CA PRO A 131 -18.59 7.19 14.99
C PRO A 131 -17.61 7.42 13.85
N ALA A 132 -18.12 7.62 12.62
CA ALA A 132 -17.30 8.04 11.50
C ALA A 132 -16.67 9.41 11.80
N LYS A 133 -15.43 9.59 11.35
CA LYS A 133 -14.69 10.85 11.50
C LYS A 133 -14.71 11.63 10.20
N SER A 134 -14.72 12.95 10.29
CA SER A 134 -14.44 13.82 9.16
C SER A 134 -12.93 13.91 8.95
N MET A 135 -12.49 13.85 7.69
CA MET A 135 -11.10 14.18 7.37
C MET A 135 -10.90 15.69 7.44
N SER A 136 -9.92 16.12 8.22
CA SER A 136 -9.45 17.49 8.13
C SER A 136 -8.80 17.70 6.75
N LYS A 137 -9.18 18.77 6.06
CA LYS A 137 -8.51 19.18 4.81
C LYS A 137 -7.11 19.64 5.18
N GLN A 138 -6.14 18.75 5.03
CA GLN A 138 -4.75 19.13 5.26
C GLN A 138 -4.27 20.05 4.13
N PRO A 139 -3.59 21.15 4.45
CA PRO A 139 -3.00 22.01 3.44
C PRO A 139 -1.96 21.19 2.64
N ILE A 140 -1.90 21.46 1.34
CA ILE A 140 -0.86 20.89 0.50
C ILE A 140 0.45 21.55 0.94
N ALA A 141 1.40 20.76 1.45
CA ALA A 141 2.71 21.29 1.77
C ALA A 141 3.36 21.91 0.52
N PRO A 142 4.07 23.06 0.65
CA PRO A 142 4.81 23.59 -0.47
C PRO A 142 5.85 22.56 -0.94
N SER A 143 5.89 22.27 -2.24
CA SER A 143 6.88 21.36 -2.78
C SER A 143 8.24 22.06 -2.86
N GLY A 144 9.17 21.59 -2.08
CA GLY A 144 10.59 21.86 -2.25
C GLY A 144 11.26 20.83 -3.18
N MET A 145 12.58 20.88 -3.25
CA MET A 145 13.38 19.79 -3.84
C MET A 145 13.04 18.46 -3.13
N CYS A 146 13.06 17.35 -3.88
CA CYS A 146 12.80 16.01 -3.34
C CYS A 146 14.00 15.55 -2.49
N GLN A 147 14.02 15.99 -1.24
CA GLN A 147 15.17 15.87 -0.34
C GLN A 147 15.40 14.42 0.12
N ALA A 148 14.34 13.67 0.41
CA ALA A 148 14.46 12.28 0.82
C ALA A 148 15.10 11.40 -0.27
N TRP A 149 14.73 11.63 -1.53
CA TRP A 149 15.39 10.97 -2.66
C TRP A 149 16.86 11.37 -2.78
N LYS A 150 17.16 12.66 -2.62
CA LYS A 150 18.55 13.13 -2.64
C LYS A 150 19.40 12.51 -1.54
N GLU A 151 18.87 12.40 -0.34
CA GLU A 151 19.55 11.77 0.80
C GLU A 151 19.74 10.27 0.60
N MET A 152 18.76 9.58 0.04
CA MET A 152 18.79 8.14 -0.18
C MET A 152 19.69 7.73 -1.34
N THR A 153 19.74 8.50 -2.45
CA THR A 153 20.33 8.08 -3.72
C THR A 153 21.42 9.03 -4.24
N GLY A 154 21.61 10.17 -3.59
CA GLY A 154 22.47 11.25 -4.10
C GLY A 154 21.79 12.15 -5.13
N ASP A 155 20.63 11.77 -5.71
CA ASP A 155 19.93 12.54 -6.74
C ASP A 155 18.41 12.60 -6.53
N ALA A 156 17.89 13.79 -6.25
CA ALA A 156 16.48 14.07 -6.14
C ALA A 156 15.65 13.69 -7.39
N GLY A 157 16.30 13.62 -8.56
CA GLY A 157 15.67 13.31 -9.84
C GLY A 157 14.94 11.96 -9.88
N TRP A 158 15.32 11.02 -9.04
CA TRP A 158 14.64 9.71 -8.96
C TRP A 158 13.16 9.81 -8.59
N ALA A 159 12.75 10.80 -7.79
CA ALA A 159 11.34 11.11 -7.57
C ALA A 159 10.60 11.37 -8.88
N GLY A 160 11.22 12.16 -9.78
CA GLY A 160 10.67 12.48 -11.10
C GLY A 160 10.57 11.26 -12.00
N VAL A 161 11.55 10.36 -11.95
CA VAL A 161 11.52 9.09 -12.72
C VAL A 161 10.30 8.25 -12.36
N LEU A 162 9.97 8.12 -11.06
CA LEU A 162 8.77 7.40 -10.64
C LEU A 162 7.50 8.07 -11.17
N ALA A 163 7.39 9.38 -10.99
CA ALA A 163 6.23 10.15 -11.43
C ALA A 163 6.04 10.08 -12.95
N GLU A 164 7.11 10.27 -13.73
CA GLU A 164 7.07 10.13 -15.21
C GLU A 164 6.73 8.72 -15.64
N SER A 165 7.26 7.69 -14.97
CA SER A 165 6.93 6.30 -15.26
C SER A 165 5.42 6.05 -15.15
N PHE A 166 4.78 6.58 -14.09
CA PHE A 166 3.33 6.46 -13.89
C PHE A 166 2.53 7.26 -14.92
N LEU A 167 2.97 8.46 -15.30
CA LEU A 167 2.28 9.26 -16.32
C LEU A 167 2.38 8.64 -17.71
N LYS A 168 3.49 7.96 -18.03
CA LYS A 168 3.70 7.26 -19.30
C LYS A 168 2.87 5.98 -19.37
N ASP A 169 2.84 5.22 -18.29
CA ASP A 169 2.06 3.97 -18.17
C ASP A 169 1.58 3.80 -16.73
N ALA A 170 0.31 4.10 -16.51
CA ALA A 170 -0.32 4.03 -15.19
C ALA A 170 -0.41 2.60 -14.61
N ASN A 171 -0.14 1.57 -15.41
CA ASN A 171 -0.13 0.17 -14.98
C ASN A 171 1.29 -0.39 -14.78
N ARG A 172 2.32 0.39 -15.10
CA ARG A 172 3.71 -0.04 -14.95
C ARG A 172 4.07 -0.24 -13.49
N PRO A 173 4.49 -1.46 -13.07
CA PRO A 173 4.95 -1.68 -11.71
C PRO A 173 6.25 -0.92 -11.42
N VAL A 174 6.36 -0.40 -10.20
CA VAL A 174 7.62 0.12 -9.65
C VAL A 174 8.04 -0.78 -8.48
N ILE A 175 9.32 -1.14 -8.45
CA ILE A 175 9.91 -1.98 -7.41
C ILE A 175 11.08 -1.21 -6.82
N LEU A 176 10.96 -0.89 -5.52
CA LEU A 176 11.99 -0.28 -4.71
C LEU A 176 12.60 -1.38 -3.84
N LEU A 177 13.82 -1.80 -4.13
CA LEU A 177 14.55 -2.75 -3.27
C LEU A 177 15.16 -1.96 -2.13
N PHE A 178 14.97 -2.42 -0.89
CA PHE A 178 15.41 -1.73 0.30
C PHE A 178 15.89 -2.68 1.41
N GLU A 179 16.60 -2.15 2.41
CA GLU A 179 16.97 -2.87 3.63
C GLU A 179 16.02 -2.56 4.79
N PRO A 180 15.76 -3.54 5.70
CA PRO A 180 14.99 -3.28 6.92
C PRO A 180 15.57 -2.10 7.71
N GLY A 181 14.69 -1.29 8.31
CA GLY A 181 15.05 -0.05 8.99
C GLY A 181 14.90 1.22 8.15
N GLN A 182 14.82 1.10 6.81
CA GLN A 182 14.59 2.25 5.93
C GLN A 182 13.10 2.60 5.84
N ASP A 183 12.77 3.89 5.90
CA ASP A 183 11.39 4.40 5.72
C ASP A 183 11.18 4.90 4.30
N LEU A 184 10.36 4.20 3.52
CA LEU A 184 10.07 4.56 2.13
C LEU A 184 8.94 5.59 1.98
N ARG A 185 8.24 5.99 3.07
CA ARG A 185 7.11 6.92 2.97
C ARG A 185 7.51 8.28 2.39
N PRO A 186 8.62 8.92 2.83
CA PRO A 186 9.05 10.19 2.25
C PRO A 186 9.36 10.10 0.76
N LEU A 187 9.97 9.01 0.31
CA LEU A 187 10.31 8.79 -1.11
C LEU A 187 9.03 8.72 -1.97
N ILE A 188 8.03 7.97 -1.49
CA ILE A 188 6.74 7.84 -2.19
C ILE A 188 5.99 9.17 -2.19
N ASP A 189 5.98 9.90 -1.07
CA ASP A 189 5.29 11.19 -0.96
C ASP A 189 5.89 12.23 -1.90
N GLU A 190 7.21 12.37 -1.92
CA GLU A 190 7.90 13.27 -2.83
C GLU A 190 7.60 12.95 -4.30
N SER A 191 7.61 11.67 -4.67
CA SER A 191 7.27 11.24 -6.04
C SER A 191 5.82 11.52 -6.40
N LEU A 192 4.88 11.27 -5.47
CA LEU A 192 3.46 11.58 -5.68
C LEU A 192 3.21 13.10 -5.73
N SER A 193 4.00 13.90 -5.01
CA SER A 193 3.85 15.36 -4.99
C SER A 193 4.08 16.00 -6.37
N LEU A 194 4.89 15.36 -7.21
CA LEU A 194 5.15 15.78 -8.59
C LEU A 194 3.99 15.47 -9.55
N LEU A 195 3.07 14.60 -9.17
CA LEU A 195 1.88 14.31 -9.96
C LEU A 195 0.80 15.38 -9.77
N PRO A 196 -0.06 15.63 -10.79
CA PRO A 196 -1.29 16.39 -10.61
C PRO A 196 -2.11 15.85 -9.43
N ALA A 197 -2.72 16.73 -8.65
CA ALA A 197 -3.40 16.37 -7.40
C ALA A 197 -4.47 15.28 -7.60
N GLU A 198 -5.20 15.35 -8.71
CA GLU A 198 -6.23 14.38 -9.09
C GLU A 198 -5.69 12.99 -9.44
N ARG A 199 -4.39 12.89 -9.75
CA ARG A 199 -3.74 11.62 -10.11
C ARG A 199 -3.04 10.92 -8.95
N ARG A 200 -2.77 11.62 -7.83
CA ARG A 200 -2.04 11.09 -6.68
C ARG A 200 -2.71 9.86 -6.06
N TRP A 201 -4.04 9.87 -6.01
CA TRP A 201 -4.84 8.76 -5.50
C TRP A 201 -5.02 7.60 -6.50
N ASP A 202 -4.51 7.74 -7.73
CA ASP A 202 -4.50 6.64 -8.69
C ASP A 202 -3.36 5.66 -8.43
N VAL A 203 -2.28 6.12 -7.81
CA VAL A 203 -1.12 5.27 -7.48
C VAL A 203 -1.40 4.45 -6.23
N THR A 204 -1.46 3.13 -6.36
CA THR A 204 -1.49 2.21 -5.22
C THR A 204 -0.06 1.81 -4.85
N PHE A 205 0.22 1.71 -3.55
CA PHE A 205 1.56 1.36 -3.09
C PHE A 205 1.56 0.58 -1.77
N SER A 206 2.71 -0.05 -1.48
CA SER A 206 3.05 -0.63 -0.18
C SER A 206 4.53 -0.40 0.10
N THR A 207 4.87 0.15 1.27
CA THR A 207 6.27 0.37 1.68
C THR A 207 6.99 -0.92 2.03
N TYR A 208 6.27 -1.98 2.36
CA TYR A 208 6.79 -3.32 2.54
C TYR A 208 5.81 -4.34 1.96
N PHE A 209 6.14 -4.84 0.78
CA PHE A 209 5.28 -5.73 0.01
C PHE A 209 5.71 -7.19 0.16
N THR A 210 4.85 -8.01 0.73
CA THR A 210 5.04 -9.46 0.91
C THR A 210 4.03 -10.30 0.15
N GLY A 211 3.42 -9.71 -0.88
CA GLY A 211 2.34 -10.31 -1.67
C GLY A 211 1.07 -9.49 -1.61
N SER A 212 0.17 -9.74 -2.54
CA SER A 212 -1.18 -9.14 -2.56
C SER A 212 -2.24 -10.21 -2.50
N SER A 213 -3.36 -9.89 -1.85
CA SER A 213 -4.56 -10.70 -1.95
C SER A 213 -5.10 -10.67 -3.38
N GLN A 214 -5.80 -11.73 -3.77
CA GLN A 214 -6.37 -11.84 -5.09
C GLN A 214 -7.29 -10.65 -5.42
N GLY A 215 -7.12 -10.08 -6.60
CA GLY A 215 -7.91 -8.94 -7.07
C GLY A 215 -7.45 -7.57 -6.57
N ILE A 216 -6.37 -7.48 -5.80
CA ILE A 216 -5.81 -6.22 -5.33
C ILE A 216 -4.53 -5.89 -6.09
N THR A 217 -4.54 -4.74 -6.75
CA THR A 217 -3.36 -4.23 -7.46
C THR A 217 -2.55 -3.32 -6.54
N CYS A 218 -1.25 -3.58 -6.46
CA CYS A 218 -0.26 -2.70 -5.84
C CYS A 218 0.78 -2.33 -6.90
N LEU A 219 0.84 -1.06 -7.28
CA LEU A 219 1.72 -0.58 -8.36
C LEU A 219 3.14 -0.35 -7.87
N TRP A 220 3.32 0.44 -6.81
CA TRP A 220 4.64 0.74 -6.26
C TRP A 220 4.90 -0.11 -5.03
N ARG A 221 5.97 -0.87 -5.06
CA ARG A 221 6.25 -1.92 -4.08
C ARG A 221 7.63 -1.73 -3.47
N GLY A 222 7.71 -1.48 -2.17
CA GLY A 222 8.92 -1.66 -1.40
C GLY A 222 9.13 -3.15 -1.11
N ILE A 223 10.26 -3.71 -1.51
CA ILE A 223 10.57 -5.12 -1.35
C ILE A 223 11.94 -5.24 -0.68
N VAL A 224 12.02 -6.00 0.40
CA VAL A 224 13.30 -6.24 1.10
C VAL A 224 14.24 -7.01 0.18
N LEU A 225 15.46 -6.49 0.03
CA LEU A 225 16.50 -7.13 -0.77
C LEU A 225 16.79 -8.54 -0.25
N GLY A 226 17.01 -9.49 -1.15
CA GLY A 226 17.27 -10.90 -0.82
C GLY A 226 16.04 -11.69 -0.39
N SER A 227 14.85 -11.08 -0.30
CA SER A 227 13.61 -11.80 0.00
C SER A 227 13.14 -12.65 -1.18
N LYS A 228 12.22 -13.58 -0.89
CA LYS A 228 11.52 -14.36 -1.91
C LYS A 228 10.80 -13.44 -2.90
N GLU A 229 10.17 -12.38 -2.39
CA GLU A 229 9.43 -11.40 -3.16
C GLU A 229 10.36 -10.62 -4.11
N ALA A 230 11.62 -10.37 -3.71
CA ALA A 230 12.64 -9.76 -4.59
C ALA A 230 12.93 -10.65 -5.79
N THR A 231 13.10 -11.96 -5.56
CA THR A 231 13.29 -12.95 -6.64
C THR A 231 12.06 -13.07 -7.53
N GLU A 232 10.87 -13.17 -6.94
CA GLU A 232 9.62 -13.26 -7.69
C GLU A 232 9.35 -12.00 -8.52
N SER A 233 9.81 -10.84 -8.05
CA SER A 233 9.64 -9.57 -8.75
C SER A 233 10.40 -9.49 -10.08
N LEU A 234 11.38 -10.34 -10.32
CA LEU A 234 12.11 -10.43 -11.59
C LEU A 234 11.20 -10.85 -12.77
N ARG A 235 10.05 -11.46 -12.48
CA ARG A 235 9.05 -11.83 -13.51
C ARG A 235 8.36 -10.61 -14.14
N PHE A 236 8.39 -9.46 -13.48
CA PHE A 236 7.81 -8.22 -14.00
C PHE A 236 8.81 -7.53 -14.94
N VAL A 237 8.91 -8.01 -16.18
CA VAL A 237 9.88 -7.54 -17.18
C VAL A 237 9.79 -6.03 -17.42
N ASN A 238 8.56 -5.48 -17.41
CA ASN A 238 8.31 -4.04 -17.65
C ASN A 238 8.39 -3.18 -16.36
N ALA A 239 8.74 -3.75 -15.20
CA ALA A 239 8.81 -2.96 -13.98
C ALA A 239 9.96 -1.96 -14.03
N LEU A 240 9.70 -0.74 -13.53
CA LEU A 240 10.78 0.14 -13.12
C LEU A 240 11.35 -0.39 -11.80
N ARG A 241 12.64 -0.68 -11.80
CA ARG A 241 13.32 -1.26 -10.64
C ARG A 241 14.42 -0.34 -10.17
N ILE A 242 14.43 0.00 -8.89
CA ILE A 242 15.43 0.84 -8.25
C ILE A 242 15.94 0.10 -7.02
N ASP A 243 17.23 -0.12 -6.95
CA ASP A 243 17.90 -0.74 -5.80
C ASP A 243 18.44 0.37 -4.88
N LEU A 244 17.67 0.66 -3.81
CA LEU A 244 18.03 1.67 -2.81
C LEU A 244 19.14 1.23 -1.85
N THR A 245 19.61 -0.01 -1.97
CA THR A 245 20.70 -0.55 -1.16
C THR A 245 22.06 -0.38 -1.84
N SER A 246 22.06 -0.04 -3.15
CA SER A 246 23.26 0.23 -3.92
C SER A 246 23.89 1.56 -3.50
N THR A 247 25.19 1.57 -3.31
CA THR A 247 25.96 2.78 -3.02
C THR A 247 26.10 3.73 -4.21
N ASP A 248 25.86 3.21 -5.42
CA ASP A 248 25.87 3.98 -6.67
C ASP A 248 24.66 3.56 -7.53
N ILE A 249 23.57 4.31 -7.38
CA ILE A 249 22.37 4.13 -8.21
C ILE A 249 22.51 4.90 -9.54
N GLY A 250 23.53 5.73 -9.66
CA GLY A 250 23.73 6.63 -10.78
C GLY A 250 22.79 7.84 -10.77
N ARG A 251 22.95 8.68 -11.78
CA ARG A 251 22.14 9.86 -11.96
C ARG A 251 20.82 9.50 -12.63
N ALA A 252 19.71 10.02 -12.10
CA ALA A 252 18.41 9.87 -12.71
C ALA A 252 18.36 10.56 -14.10
N GLU A 253 17.90 9.81 -15.10
CA GLU A 253 17.66 10.34 -16.45
C GLU A 253 16.14 10.48 -16.65
N GLY A 254 15.70 11.56 -17.27
CA GLY A 254 14.28 11.80 -17.52
C GLY A 254 14.01 13.21 -18.02
N GLY A 255 12.70 13.58 -18.01
CA GLY A 255 12.21 14.84 -18.54
C GLY A 255 11.96 15.90 -17.46
N GLU A 256 10.86 16.64 -17.65
CA GLU A 256 10.51 17.81 -16.84
C GLU A 256 10.31 17.51 -15.35
N LEU A 257 9.76 16.32 -14.99
CA LEU A 257 9.55 15.98 -13.58
C LEU A 257 10.86 15.63 -12.88
N VAL A 258 11.84 15.07 -13.58
CA VAL A 258 13.18 14.83 -13.03
C VAL A 258 13.87 16.17 -12.70
N ASP A 259 13.76 17.15 -13.60
CA ASP A 259 14.25 18.49 -13.35
C ASP A 259 13.48 19.21 -12.23
N ALA A 260 12.15 19.07 -12.21
CA ALA A 260 11.32 19.63 -11.15
C ALA A 260 11.65 19.05 -9.77
N ALA A 261 11.93 17.74 -9.69
CA ALA A 261 12.36 17.09 -8.46
C ALA A 261 13.67 17.68 -7.91
N ARG A 262 14.63 17.97 -8.78
CA ARG A 262 15.92 18.56 -8.41
C ARG A 262 15.82 20.04 -8.01
N LYS A 263 14.95 20.79 -8.69
CA LYS A 263 14.82 22.26 -8.53
C LYS A 263 13.76 22.66 -7.52
N GLY A 264 12.85 21.76 -7.15
CA GLY A 264 11.72 22.06 -6.27
C GLY A 264 10.62 22.90 -6.95
N ILE A 265 10.51 22.87 -8.25
CA ILE A 265 9.49 23.60 -9.01
C ILE A 265 8.20 22.78 -9.04
N ARG A 266 7.10 23.37 -8.56
CA ARG A 266 5.77 22.80 -8.71
C ARG A 266 5.28 23.03 -10.14
N LEU A 267 4.99 21.97 -10.89
CA LEU A 267 4.29 22.08 -12.16
C LEU A 267 2.82 22.46 -11.86
N THR A 268 2.50 23.74 -11.86
CA THR A 268 1.16 24.27 -11.56
C THR A 268 0.19 24.17 -12.74
N ALA A 269 0.66 23.79 -13.92
CA ALA A 269 -0.15 23.65 -15.12
C ALA A 269 0.07 22.29 -15.78
N ARG A 270 -1.03 21.72 -16.23
CA ARG A 270 -1.06 20.59 -17.14
C ARG A 270 -0.13 20.92 -18.33
N PRO A 271 0.86 20.10 -18.68
CA PRO A 271 1.51 20.24 -19.96
C PRO A 271 0.40 20.06 -21.01
N THR A 272 -0.01 21.14 -21.62
CA THR A 272 -0.81 21.05 -22.84
C THR A 272 0.14 20.44 -23.84
N LEU A 273 -0.05 19.14 -24.12
CA LEU A 273 0.53 18.55 -25.30
C LEU A 273 0.00 19.39 -26.45
N SER A 274 0.80 20.34 -26.91
CA SER A 274 0.51 21.05 -28.15
C SER A 274 0.29 19.98 -29.22
N PRO A 275 -0.88 19.95 -29.87
CA PRO A 275 -1.05 19.07 -31.00
C PRO A 275 0.08 19.45 -31.97
N LYS A 276 0.94 18.46 -32.31
CA LYS A 276 1.87 18.59 -33.41
C LYS A 276 1.11 19.30 -34.54
N GLN A 277 1.56 20.50 -34.89
CA GLN A 277 1.12 21.15 -36.11
C GLN A 277 1.36 20.17 -37.25
N THR A 278 0.29 19.50 -37.62
CA THR A 278 0.25 18.76 -38.87
C THR A 278 0.42 19.83 -39.94
N ALA A 279 1.59 19.81 -40.55
CA ALA A 279 1.91 20.70 -41.66
C ALA A 279 0.73 20.69 -42.63
N SER A 280 0.15 21.88 -42.79
CA SER A 280 -0.90 22.16 -43.78
C SER A 280 -0.36 21.78 -45.15
N ARG A 281 -0.75 20.62 -45.65
CA ARG A 281 -0.55 20.23 -47.02
C ARG A 281 -1.62 20.98 -47.79
N GLU A 282 -1.24 22.07 -48.47
CA GLU A 282 -2.06 22.76 -49.44
C GLU A 282 -2.66 21.70 -50.39
N GLN A 283 -3.97 21.55 -50.31
CA GLN A 283 -4.75 20.87 -51.34
C GLN A 283 -5.01 21.90 -52.47
N PRO A 284 -4.70 21.56 -53.74
CA PRO A 284 -5.09 22.40 -54.83
C PRO A 284 -6.61 22.36 -55.03
N GLU A 285 -7.19 23.54 -55.22
CA GLU A 285 -8.61 23.74 -55.51
C GLU A 285 -9.10 22.87 -56.68
N PRO A 286 -10.26 22.20 -56.58
CA PRO A 286 -10.87 21.56 -57.73
C PRO A 286 -11.59 22.60 -58.57
N ARG A 287 -11.14 22.73 -59.83
CA ARG A 287 -11.77 23.48 -60.92
C ARG A 287 -13.20 23.03 -61.12
N VAL A 288 -14.14 23.93 -60.97
CA VAL A 288 -15.56 23.75 -61.32
C VAL A 288 -15.70 23.62 -62.83
N VAL A 289 -16.16 22.48 -63.28
CA VAL A 289 -16.70 22.29 -64.64
C VAL A 289 -18.21 22.18 -64.52
N VAL A 290 -18.90 23.22 -64.94
CA VAL A 290 -20.35 23.23 -65.14
C VAL A 290 -20.68 22.43 -66.38
N LYS A 291 -21.54 21.43 -66.23
CA LYS A 291 -22.31 20.84 -67.35
C LYS A 291 -23.75 20.67 -66.90
N ASP A 292 -24.60 21.52 -67.48
CA ASP A 292 -26.04 21.32 -67.53
C ASP A 292 -26.37 19.98 -68.19
N ASN A 293 -27.35 19.26 -67.64
CA ASN A 293 -28.50 18.81 -68.44
C ASN A 293 -29.56 18.13 -67.58
N ALA A 294 -30.75 18.49 -67.92
CA ALA A 294 -32.05 18.16 -67.41
C ALA A 294 -32.40 16.63 -67.50
N GLY A 295 -33.34 16.22 -66.64
CA GLY A 295 -34.04 14.97 -66.80
C GLY A 295 -34.66 14.42 -65.52
N GLU A 296 -35.84 14.90 -65.15
CA GLU A 296 -36.83 14.25 -64.30
C GLU A 296 -37.59 13.21 -65.11
N PRO A 297 -38.51 12.34 -64.57
CA PRO A 297 -38.61 11.72 -63.26
C PRO A 297 -38.87 10.19 -63.31
N ALA A 298 -38.83 9.47 -62.22
CA ALA A 298 -39.73 8.33 -62.02
C ALA A 298 -39.82 7.90 -60.56
N VAL A 299 -41.03 7.92 -60.11
CA VAL A 299 -41.60 7.41 -58.88
C VAL A 299 -41.56 5.88 -58.87
N ALA A 300 -41.18 5.26 -57.75
CA ALA A 300 -41.67 3.94 -57.36
C ALA A 300 -41.68 3.79 -55.84
N ARG A 301 -42.88 3.78 -55.29
CA ARG A 301 -43.24 3.27 -53.98
C ARG A 301 -43.23 1.74 -53.99
N THR A 302 -42.79 1.13 -52.92
CA THR A 302 -43.31 -0.16 -52.37
C THR A 302 -42.75 -0.24 -50.95
N SER A 303 -43.50 -0.04 -49.90
CA SER A 303 -44.49 -0.90 -49.20
C SER A 303 -43.86 -2.11 -48.51
N TYR A 304 -43.84 -1.95 -47.20
CA TYR A 304 -44.17 -2.88 -46.07
C TYR A 304 -44.02 -4.39 -46.34
N GLU A 305 -43.33 -5.08 -45.43
CA GLU A 305 -43.86 -6.32 -44.89
C GLU A 305 -43.32 -6.53 -43.46
N GLU A 306 -44.28 -6.47 -42.53
CA GLU A 306 -44.21 -7.04 -41.17
C GLU A 306 -44.25 -8.57 -41.35
N ALA A 307 -43.45 -9.28 -40.60
CA ALA A 307 -43.67 -10.71 -40.36
C ALA A 307 -43.56 -10.97 -38.84
N ASP A 308 -44.72 -10.98 -38.22
CA ASP A 308 -44.99 -11.72 -36.99
C ASP A 308 -44.67 -13.20 -37.21
N THR A 309 -43.96 -13.82 -36.27
CA THR A 309 -44.06 -15.27 -36.11
C THR A 309 -44.07 -15.65 -34.64
N GLU A 310 -45.24 -16.09 -34.27
CA GLU A 310 -45.67 -16.72 -33.05
C GLU A 310 -44.73 -17.75 -32.44
N THR A 311 -44.69 -17.67 -31.13
CA THR A 311 -44.84 -18.69 -30.10
C THR A 311 -44.87 -20.14 -30.55
N ARG A 312 -43.92 -20.93 -30.09
CA ARG A 312 -44.15 -22.36 -29.87
C ARG A 312 -43.44 -22.82 -28.59
N ALA A 313 -44.26 -22.96 -27.55
CA ALA A 313 -43.94 -23.70 -26.36
C ALA A 313 -43.86 -25.21 -26.69
N ALA A 314 -42.88 -25.90 -26.15
CA ALA A 314 -42.82 -27.34 -26.07
C ALA A 314 -42.30 -27.79 -24.72
N PRO A 315 -42.68 -28.98 -24.20
CA PRO A 315 -43.11 -29.19 -22.85
C PRO A 315 -41.98 -29.71 -21.91
N LEU A 316 -42.25 -29.53 -20.61
CA LEU A 316 -41.56 -30.12 -19.48
C LEU A 316 -41.36 -31.63 -19.62
N ALA A 317 -40.08 -32.06 -19.54
CA ALA A 317 -39.71 -33.43 -19.21
C ALA A 317 -39.17 -33.45 -17.77
N SER A 318 -39.95 -34.06 -16.90
CA SER A 318 -39.60 -34.48 -15.57
C SER A 318 -38.52 -35.58 -15.63
N HIS A 319 -37.39 -35.40 -14.98
CA HIS A 319 -36.59 -36.51 -14.53
C HIS A 319 -36.03 -36.25 -13.12
N ALA A 320 -36.26 -37.21 -12.30
CA ALA A 320 -36.00 -37.39 -10.90
C ALA A 320 -34.47 -37.53 -10.56
N PRO A 321 -34.12 -37.76 -9.28
CA PRO A 321 -33.07 -37.05 -8.59
C PRO A 321 -31.70 -37.71 -8.80
N SER A 322 -30.69 -36.92 -9.07
CA SER A 322 -29.29 -37.36 -9.09
C SER A 322 -28.66 -37.24 -7.73
N GLN A 323 -28.13 -38.35 -7.36
CA GLN A 323 -27.34 -38.83 -6.24
C GLN A 323 -26.47 -37.80 -5.53
N ALA A 324 -26.49 -37.83 -4.21
CA ALA A 324 -25.59 -37.18 -3.28
C ALA A 324 -24.13 -37.66 -3.50
N PRO A 325 -23.13 -36.75 -3.31
CA PRO A 325 -21.74 -37.15 -3.35
C PRO A 325 -21.38 -38.02 -2.12
N PRO A 326 -20.41 -38.94 -2.26
CA PRO A 326 -20.07 -39.89 -1.19
C PRO A 326 -19.45 -39.18 0.01
N ARG A 327 -19.95 -39.50 1.19
CA ARG A 327 -19.34 -39.18 2.49
C ARG A 327 -17.96 -39.81 2.55
N LEU A 328 -16.91 -38.98 2.61
CA LEU A 328 -15.58 -39.40 3.00
C LEU A 328 -15.59 -39.78 4.49
N THR A 329 -15.51 -41.07 4.74
CA THR A 329 -15.27 -41.69 6.04
C THR A 329 -13.94 -41.22 6.63
N ARG A 330 -14.00 -40.74 7.87
CA ARG A 330 -12.82 -40.46 8.71
C ARG A 330 -11.97 -41.71 8.82
N SER A 331 -10.86 -41.79 8.10
CA SER A 331 -9.80 -42.74 8.37
C SER A 331 -9.00 -42.23 9.57
N ALA A 332 -9.06 -43.00 10.62
CA ALA A 332 -8.29 -42.80 11.84
C ALA A 332 -6.78 -42.99 11.56
N PHE A 333 -6.00 -41.92 11.56
CA PHE A 333 -4.56 -41.99 11.65
C PHE A 333 -4.18 -42.37 13.08
N LYS A 334 -3.88 -43.66 13.30
CA LYS A 334 -3.17 -44.13 14.48
C LYS A 334 -1.69 -43.73 14.35
N PHE A 335 -1.25 -42.78 15.15
CA PHE A 335 0.18 -42.57 15.38
C PHE A 335 0.75 -43.75 16.20
N ALA A 336 1.55 -44.57 15.57
CA ALA A 336 2.36 -45.55 16.23
C ALA A 336 3.55 -44.87 16.89
N ASN A 337 3.55 -44.79 18.23
CA ASN A 337 4.71 -44.49 19.05
C ASN A 337 5.71 -45.66 18.96
N ALA A 338 6.74 -45.52 18.14
CA ALA A 338 7.93 -46.37 18.22
C ALA A 338 8.91 -45.76 19.23
N ARG A 339 8.85 -46.24 20.47
CA ARG A 339 9.94 -46.10 21.44
C ARG A 339 11.18 -46.84 20.90
N ARG A 340 12.20 -46.14 20.49
CA ARG A 340 13.57 -46.65 20.46
C ARG A 340 14.25 -46.20 21.75
N GLN A 341 14.44 -47.15 22.64
CA GLN A 341 15.47 -47.09 23.68
C GLN A 341 16.82 -47.24 22.98
N THR A 342 17.67 -46.26 23.10
CA THR A 342 19.10 -46.38 22.95
C THR A 342 19.73 -45.88 24.24
N ASP A 343 20.25 -46.85 25.00
CA ASP A 343 21.19 -46.61 26.08
C ASP A 343 22.43 -45.94 25.50
N GLU A 344 22.67 -44.69 25.87
CA GLU A 344 23.96 -44.07 25.68
C GLU A 344 24.31 -43.25 26.93
N LYS A 345 25.38 -43.72 27.59
CA LYS A 345 25.94 -43.18 28.81
C LYS A 345 26.35 -41.72 28.66
N GLU A 346 25.79 -40.88 29.50
CA GLU A 346 26.27 -39.47 29.65
C GLU A 346 27.69 -39.47 30.26
N PRO A 347 28.62 -38.66 29.70
CA PRO A 347 29.85 -38.30 30.40
C PRO A 347 29.55 -37.15 31.37
N VAL A 348 29.82 -37.39 32.63
CA VAL A 348 29.80 -36.44 33.73
C VAL A 348 30.81 -35.31 33.43
N VAL A 349 30.32 -34.16 32.98
CA VAL A 349 31.13 -32.93 32.89
C VAL A 349 30.98 -32.16 34.20
N ARG A 350 32.04 -32.13 34.99
CA ARG A 350 32.17 -31.30 36.19
C ARG A 350 32.21 -29.84 35.78
N SER A 351 31.28 -29.02 36.31
CA SER A 351 31.23 -27.59 36.18
C SER A 351 32.39 -26.93 36.96
N PRO A 352 33.14 -25.98 36.38
CA PRO A 352 34.06 -25.17 37.17
C PRO A 352 33.29 -24.08 37.90
N SER A 353 33.58 -23.95 39.18
CA SER A 353 33.12 -22.93 40.09
C SER A 353 33.45 -21.54 39.57
N ILE A 354 32.42 -20.70 39.33
CA ILE A 354 32.58 -19.30 38.98
C ILE A 354 32.92 -18.54 40.29
N ARG A 355 34.19 -18.12 40.40
CA ARG A 355 34.63 -17.14 41.39
C ARG A 355 33.98 -15.81 41.06
N ARG A 356 33.21 -15.27 42.03
CA ARG A 356 32.66 -13.93 42.01
C ARG A 356 33.81 -12.92 42.05
N PHE A 357 34.05 -12.20 40.93
CA PHE A 357 34.80 -10.98 40.93
C PHE A 357 33.85 -9.80 41.21
N ILE A 358 33.96 -9.26 42.39
CA ILE A 358 33.32 -8.00 42.78
C ILE A 358 34.25 -6.88 42.31
N PHE A 359 33.81 -6.11 41.33
CA PHE A 359 34.45 -4.83 40.97
C PHE A 359 33.74 -3.71 41.69
N PRO A 360 34.46 -2.85 42.42
CA PRO A 360 33.90 -1.67 43.02
C PRO A 360 33.73 -0.57 41.94
N ILE A 361 32.51 -0.06 41.79
CA ILE A 361 32.22 1.12 40.99
C ILE A 361 32.66 2.34 41.78
N LEU A 362 33.69 3.03 41.31
CA LEU A 362 34.13 4.31 41.83
C LEU A 362 33.22 5.41 41.26
N ILE A 363 32.34 5.96 42.10
CA ILE A 363 31.52 7.14 41.79
C ILE A 363 32.40 8.37 42.00
N VAL A 364 32.80 9.04 40.94
CA VAL A 364 33.41 10.39 41.02
C VAL A 364 32.31 11.42 40.82
N LEU A 365 31.87 12.01 41.94
CA LEU A 365 31.05 13.22 41.98
C LEU A 365 31.97 14.42 41.75
N VAL A 366 31.90 15.05 40.57
CA VAL A 366 32.47 16.39 40.36
C VAL A 366 31.35 17.41 40.46
N LEU A 367 31.30 18.10 41.59
CA LEU A 367 30.54 19.32 41.82
C LEU A 367 31.27 20.47 41.10
N GLY A 368 30.65 21.01 40.05
CA GLY A 368 31.10 22.22 39.36
C GLY A 368 29.94 23.19 39.23
N SER A 369 29.75 24.03 40.24
CA SER A 369 28.85 25.18 40.23
C SER A 369 29.37 26.23 39.26
N SER A 370 28.56 26.65 38.30
CA SER A 370 28.71 27.97 37.67
C SER A 370 27.34 28.50 37.24
N ALA A 371 26.83 29.37 38.08
CA ALA A 371 25.67 30.21 37.81
C ALA A 371 26.03 31.24 36.76
N ILE A 372 25.38 31.21 35.59
CA ILE A 372 25.34 32.34 34.65
C ILE A 372 23.92 32.88 34.67
N ALA A 373 23.76 34.00 35.35
CA ALA A 373 22.55 34.81 35.32
C ALA A 373 22.52 35.58 33.98
N ILE A 374 21.61 35.23 33.10
CA ILE A 374 21.28 36.06 31.93
C ILE A 374 20.10 36.95 32.30
N LYS A 375 20.43 38.23 32.48
CA LYS A 375 19.51 39.34 32.78
C LYS A 375 18.84 39.74 31.45
N TRP A 376 17.57 39.43 31.28
CA TRP A 376 16.77 39.94 30.19
C TRP A 376 16.29 41.35 30.53
N GLN A 377 16.80 42.35 29.80
CA GLN A 377 16.33 43.73 29.83
C GLN A 377 15.34 43.94 28.67
N TRP A 378 14.10 44.28 29.01
CA TRP A 378 13.13 44.80 28.07
C TRP A 378 13.32 46.32 27.98
N PRO A 379 13.35 46.94 26.82
CA PRO A 379 13.02 48.36 26.71
C PRO A 379 11.57 48.52 26.28
N ASN A 380 10.87 49.33 27.04
CA ASN A 380 9.64 49.96 26.61
C ASN A 380 9.88 50.84 25.38
N LEU A 381 9.01 50.68 24.36
CA LEU A 381 8.30 51.75 23.65
C LEU A 381 7.32 51.11 22.69
#